data_182138166449c4ef9a68c59ff1fed9ad
#
_entry.id   182138166449c4ef9a68c59ff1fed9ad
#
_cell.length_a   1.000
_cell.length_b   1.000
_cell.length_c   1.000
_cell.angle_alpha   90.00
_cell.angle_beta   90.00
_cell.angle_gamma   90.00
#
_symmetry.space_group_name_H-M   'P 1'
#
loop_
_entity.id
_entity.type
_entity.pdbx_description
1 polymer ?
#
loop_
_entity_poly.entity_id
_entity_poly.type
_entity_poly.pdbx_seq_one_letter_code
_entity_poly.pdbx_strand_id
1 'polypeptide(L)'
;MFFLGVSSSLNCGVTPSTKTTTRVVRQRAWRPLTSRRSATRGRVVAFRASATSAVAKSNGKSAIVIGAGPAGALTAAHLAALGWSVDVYERRCESNKVGQSARTYNVVLNSRGLDALAYGGVKLDDGLVVHLSGSVRHREKTGPVFSSSAFGGSIAVDRGVLAATIVREAKEQYGDSIRFHFNKSLYGVNFNTQTAVFERFEVEDGESLYEEARYDLLVGADGVRSRVRNAIAEESAEFNVTQVVDGMKYKTIMLPKLADSHEWSRAFHTWSRGQCSLLAPPNPDGTHTGVVILPAVGEWNWDDISTPQQVDELFAAKFADAFSGVVPARDSVKLAKQRASPGGTTTTVSSMVYKDSVVLIGDAAHSCWPSLGQGANVALESTHALRVTFEEIKDDLPKALEAFNRLRKPQVDACGRLSMSGFGGVSRRTISGLFFARIVIINLIHKLLPTVFNRPAIFEVSNSLYSYDDVERMMRRENLLVTMVVFGVICAAWYCVMKNFPGFWRAVGSPFK
;
A
#
# COMPACT_ATOMS: atom_id res chain seq x y z
N MET A 1 54.89 15.06 -27.52
CA MET A 1 55.75 13.92 -27.15
C MET A 1 54.82 12.78 -26.80
N PHE A 2 54.53 11.93 -27.75
CA PHE A 2 54.84 10.49 -27.88
C PHE A 2 54.12 9.61 -26.87
N PHE A 3 53.39 8.53 -27.14
CA PHE A 3 53.06 7.69 -28.31
C PHE A 3 51.90 6.78 -27.83
N LEU A 4 50.81 6.57 -28.54
CA LEU A 4 50.48 5.52 -29.51
C LEU A 4 50.58 4.07 -29.01
N GLY A 5 49.50 3.33 -29.26
CA GLY A 5 49.42 1.92 -29.49
C GLY A 5 48.02 1.37 -29.17
N VAL A 6 47.06 1.26 -29.99
CA VAL A 6 46.65 0.49 -31.19
C VAL A 6 46.38 -1.00 -30.88
N SER A 7 45.13 -1.35 -31.20
CA SER A 7 44.54 -2.58 -31.75
C SER A 7 44.28 -3.72 -30.75
N SER A 8 43.27 -4.53 -30.85
CA SER A 8 42.35 -4.92 -31.93
C SER A 8 41.19 -5.76 -31.39
N SER A 9 40.03 -5.54 -31.94
CA SER A 9 38.91 -6.44 -32.19
C SER A 9 38.97 -7.89 -31.66
N LEU A 10 37.88 -8.32 -31.00
CA LEU A 10 37.15 -9.54 -31.40
C LEU A 10 35.71 -9.49 -30.84
N ASN A 11 34.77 -9.64 -31.77
CA ASN A 11 33.35 -9.91 -31.57
C ASN A 11 33.13 -11.19 -30.80
N CYS A 12 32.28 -11.19 -29.80
CA CYS A 12 31.45 -12.33 -29.48
C CYS A 12 30.16 -11.84 -28.82
N GLY A 13 29.07 -12.05 -29.52
CA GLY A 13 27.72 -11.74 -29.04
C GLY A 13 27.36 -12.64 -27.85
N VAL A 14 26.87 -11.99 -26.80
CA VAL A 14 26.16 -12.66 -25.72
C VAL A 14 24.91 -11.84 -25.43
N THR A 15 23.78 -12.41 -25.78
CA THR A 15 22.44 -11.96 -25.35
C THR A 15 22.35 -12.01 -23.83
N PRO A 16 21.86 -10.97 -23.14
CA PRO A 16 21.60 -11.06 -21.70
C PRO A 16 20.29 -11.81 -21.47
N SER A 17 20.42 -13.05 -21.00
CA SER A 17 19.34 -13.83 -20.41
C SER A 17 18.90 -13.18 -19.12
N THR A 18 17.67 -12.68 -19.09
CA THR A 18 16.97 -12.23 -17.87
C THR A 18 16.72 -13.43 -16.96
N LYS A 19 17.61 -13.68 -16.02
CA LYS A 19 17.36 -14.62 -14.92
C LYS A 19 16.49 -13.94 -13.86
N THR A 20 15.19 -14.14 -13.96
CA THR A 20 14.25 -13.97 -12.85
C THR A 20 14.56 -15.07 -11.83
N THR A 21 15.20 -14.70 -10.73
CA THR A 21 15.50 -15.62 -9.64
C THR A 21 14.23 -15.89 -8.84
N THR A 22 13.41 -16.81 -9.31
CA THR A 22 12.30 -17.38 -8.54
C THR A 22 12.86 -18.49 -7.67
N ARG A 23 13.09 -18.21 -6.40
CA ARG A 23 13.46 -19.21 -5.41
C ARG A 23 12.20 -20.02 -5.05
N VAL A 24 12.01 -21.17 -5.69
CA VAL A 24 10.93 -22.11 -5.39
C VAL A 24 11.31 -22.86 -4.11
N VAL A 25 10.58 -22.59 -3.03
CA VAL A 25 10.64 -23.39 -1.79
C VAL A 25 9.64 -24.55 -1.94
N ARG A 26 10.15 -25.77 -1.82
CA ARG A 26 9.40 -27.04 -1.91
C ARG A 26 8.29 -27.08 -0.86
N GLN A 27 7.05 -27.23 -1.32
CA GLN A 27 5.91 -27.57 -0.48
C GLN A 27 6.04 -28.97 0.09
N ARG A 28 6.01 -29.10 1.41
CA ARG A 28 5.68 -30.36 2.09
C ARG A 28 4.15 -30.50 2.14
N ALA A 29 3.69 -31.66 1.69
CA ALA A 29 2.28 -32.02 1.63
C ALA A 29 1.60 -31.94 3.00
N TRP A 30 0.48 -31.21 3.05
CA TRP A 30 -0.41 -31.14 4.19
C TRP A 30 -1.40 -32.32 4.15
N ARG A 31 -1.49 -33.08 5.24
CA ARG A 31 -2.58 -34.06 5.49
C ARG A 31 -3.72 -33.36 6.24
N PRO A 32 -4.98 -33.60 5.88
CA PRO A 32 -6.10 -32.95 6.58
C PRO A 32 -6.38 -33.67 7.91
N LEU A 33 -6.41 -32.91 8.99
CA LEU A 33 -7.02 -33.32 10.26
C LEU A 33 -8.48 -32.89 10.26
N THR A 34 -9.35 -33.87 10.29
CA THR A 34 -10.78 -33.71 10.55
C THR A 34 -11.00 -33.23 11.98
N SER A 35 -11.56 -32.07 12.19
CA SER A 35 -12.13 -31.68 13.47
C SER A 35 -13.45 -30.92 13.29
N ARG A 36 -14.38 -31.34 14.12
CA ARG A 36 -15.80 -31.03 14.25
C ARG A 36 -16.10 -29.53 14.15
N ARG A 37 -17.15 -29.23 13.41
CA ARG A 37 -17.81 -27.93 13.33
C ARG A 37 -18.26 -27.47 14.71
N SER A 38 -17.73 -26.38 15.18
CA SER A 38 -18.35 -25.49 16.14
C SER A 38 -18.62 -24.18 15.39
N ALA A 39 -19.89 -23.86 15.23
CA ALA A 39 -20.36 -22.62 14.62
C ALA A 39 -20.17 -21.49 15.63
N THR A 40 -19.02 -20.89 15.66
CA THR A 40 -18.82 -19.59 16.29
C THR A 40 -19.17 -18.50 15.27
N ARG A 41 -20.30 -17.86 15.48
CA ARG A 41 -20.67 -16.59 14.84
C ARG A 41 -19.49 -15.63 15.00
N GLY A 42 -18.90 -15.21 13.89
CA GLY A 42 -17.89 -14.16 13.86
C GLY A 42 -18.47 -12.91 14.56
N ARG A 43 -17.86 -12.55 15.67
CA ARG A 43 -18.19 -11.33 16.38
C ARG A 43 -17.73 -10.19 15.48
N VAL A 44 -18.68 -9.50 14.87
CA VAL A 44 -18.46 -8.20 14.21
C VAL A 44 -18.04 -7.27 15.33
N VAL A 45 -16.75 -6.97 15.41
CA VAL A 45 -16.23 -5.92 16.30
C VAL A 45 -16.52 -4.60 15.62
N ALA A 46 -17.72 -4.07 15.85
CA ALA A 46 -18.04 -2.69 15.52
C ALA A 46 -17.27 -1.81 16.50
N PHE A 47 -16.19 -1.20 16.01
CA PHE A 47 -15.41 -0.23 16.78
C PHE A 47 -16.25 1.05 16.95
N ARG A 48 -16.89 1.20 18.11
CA ARG A 48 -17.46 2.47 18.51
C ARG A 48 -16.31 3.37 18.96
N ALA A 49 -16.09 4.47 18.25
CA ALA A 49 -15.22 5.55 18.67
C ALA A 49 -15.76 6.16 19.97
N SER A 50 -15.13 5.86 21.09
CA SER A 50 -15.26 6.59 22.34
C SER A 50 -13.84 6.86 22.84
N ALA A 51 -13.25 7.92 22.30
CA ALA A 51 -11.97 8.42 22.78
C ALA A 51 -12.21 9.42 23.90
N THR A 52 -12.22 8.95 25.14
CA THR A 52 -11.89 9.78 26.29
C THR A 52 -10.37 9.77 26.45
N SER A 53 -9.71 10.84 25.99
CA SER A 53 -8.26 11.04 26.13
C SER A 53 -7.90 11.45 27.55
N ALA A 54 -7.95 10.51 28.49
CA ALA A 54 -7.22 10.63 29.74
C ALA A 54 -5.82 10.05 29.48
N VAL A 55 -4.77 10.86 29.59
CA VAL A 55 -3.38 10.39 29.58
C VAL A 55 -3.25 9.38 30.73
N ALA A 56 -2.97 8.12 30.40
CA ALA A 56 -2.78 7.10 31.43
C ALA A 56 -1.55 7.46 32.27
N LYS A 57 -1.58 7.13 33.56
CA LYS A 57 -0.38 7.23 34.39
C LYS A 57 0.71 6.34 33.80
N SER A 58 1.98 6.78 33.91
CA SER A 58 3.11 5.98 33.46
C SER A 58 3.04 4.57 34.02
N ASN A 59 3.18 3.57 33.14
CA ASN A 59 3.22 2.14 33.50
C ASN A 59 4.65 1.63 33.77
N GLY A 60 5.65 2.54 33.70
CA GLY A 60 7.06 2.22 33.90
C GLY A 60 7.73 1.51 32.71
N LYS A 61 7.00 1.26 31.61
CA LYS A 61 7.51 0.59 30.38
C LYS A 61 8.00 1.59 29.36
N SER A 62 9.07 1.22 28.63
CA SER A 62 9.70 2.04 27.61
C SER A 62 9.54 1.40 26.22
N ALA A 63 9.22 2.21 25.22
CA ALA A 63 9.16 1.75 23.84
C ALA A 63 10.06 2.60 22.94
N ILE A 64 10.73 1.94 22.01
CA ILE A 64 11.43 2.60 20.91
C ILE A 64 10.67 2.35 19.62
N VAL A 65 10.35 3.43 18.90
CA VAL A 65 9.72 3.38 17.58
C VAL A 65 10.71 3.86 16.53
N ILE A 66 10.99 3.02 15.54
CA ILE A 66 11.88 3.37 14.43
C ILE A 66 11.06 3.86 13.25
N GLY A 67 11.20 5.16 12.95
CA GLY A 67 10.49 5.88 11.89
C GLY A 67 9.33 6.73 12.38
N ALA A 68 9.35 8.03 12.07
CA ALA A 68 8.28 9.01 12.34
C ALA A 68 7.35 9.22 11.12
N GLY A 69 7.18 8.20 10.28
CA GLY A 69 6.14 8.18 9.26
C GLY A 69 4.74 8.07 9.89
N PRO A 70 3.65 8.14 9.10
CA PRO A 70 2.28 8.09 9.65
C PRO A 70 2.04 6.92 10.60
N ALA A 71 2.51 5.71 10.23
CA ALA A 71 2.34 4.53 11.07
C ALA A 71 3.14 4.59 12.36
N GLY A 72 4.42 5.01 12.31
CA GLY A 72 5.26 5.08 13.51
C GLY A 72 4.82 6.16 14.47
N ALA A 73 4.49 7.36 13.96
CA ALA A 73 3.99 8.45 14.79
C ALA A 73 2.65 8.10 15.47
N LEU A 74 1.73 7.45 14.73
CA LEU A 74 0.45 7.01 15.31
C LEU A 74 0.64 5.87 16.31
N THR A 75 1.60 4.94 16.05
CA THR A 75 1.94 3.90 17.04
C THR A 75 2.47 4.51 18.33
N ALA A 76 3.33 5.54 18.22
CA ALA A 76 3.85 6.25 19.40
C ALA A 76 2.72 6.89 20.22
N ALA A 77 1.76 7.57 19.55
CA ALA A 77 0.59 8.12 20.22
C ALA A 77 -0.26 7.04 20.91
N HIS A 78 -0.47 5.90 20.23
CA HIS A 78 -1.19 4.77 20.81
C HIS A 78 -0.51 4.18 22.05
N LEU A 79 0.82 4.03 22.02
CA LEU A 79 1.57 3.52 23.15
C LEU A 79 1.59 4.51 24.34
N ALA A 80 1.75 5.81 24.06
CA ALA A 80 1.68 6.84 25.09
C ALA A 80 0.29 6.90 25.75
N ALA A 81 -0.77 6.72 24.97
CA ALA A 81 -2.14 6.60 25.50
C ALA A 81 -2.30 5.42 26.49
N LEU A 82 -1.45 4.39 26.36
CA LEU A 82 -1.39 3.24 27.26
C LEU A 82 -0.41 3.43 28.43
N GLY A 83 0.17 4.62 28.58
CA GLY A 83 1.09 4.97 29.66
C GLY A 83 2.55 4.57 29.42
N TRP A 84 2.93 4.23 28.19
CA TRP A 84 4.33 3.97 27.85
C TRP A 84 5.13 5.26 27.70
N SER A 85 6.41 5.23 28.09
CA SER A 85 7.39 6.23 27.68
C SER A 85 7.92 5.85 26.30
N VAL A 86 7.80 6.74 25.30
CA VAL A 86 8.07 6.40 23.89
C VAL A 86 9.15 7.32 23.33
N ASP A 87 10.23 6.72 22.82
CA ASP A 87 11.26 7.37 22.03
C ASP A 87 11.11 7.04 20.56
N VAL A 88 10.88 8.04 19.70
CA VAL A 88 10.72 7.87 18.26
C VAL A 88 11.97 8.37 17.56
N TYR A 89 12.64 7.48 16.80
CA TYR A 89 13.85 7.81 16.05
C TYR A 89 13.56 7.89 14.55
N GLU A 90 13.84 9.06 13.96
CA GLU A 90 13.67 9.32 12.53
C GLU A 90 15.00 9.80 11.92
N ARG A 91 15.38 9.15 10.81
CA ARG A 91 16.63 9.46 10.10
C ARG A 91 16.63 10.81 9.37
N ARG A 92 15.46 11.36 9.06
CA ARG A 92 15.32 12.64 8.39
C ARG A 92 15.28 13.77 9.41
N CYS A 93 15.59 14.98 8.95
CA CYS A 93 15.37 16.18 9.73
C CYS A 93 13.87 16.39 10.00
N GLU A 94 13.55 17.08 11.07
CA GLU A 94 12.21 17.55 11.34
C GLU A 94 11.76 18.48 10.20
N SER A 95 10.75 18.07 9.46
CA SER A 95 10.22 18.89 8.37
C SER A 95 9.17 19.85 8.92
N ASN A 96 9.58 21.08 9.20
CA ASN A 96 8.67 22.18 9.55
C ASN A 96 7.98 22.78 8.31
N LYS A 97 8.27 22.29 7.12
CA LYS A 97 7.77 22.81 5.84
C LYS A 97 6.82 21.82 5.22
N VAL A 98 5.55 22.03 5.45
CA VAL A 98 4.44 21.37 4.78
C VAL A 98 4.64 21.49 3.26
N GLY A 99 4.67 20.37 2.54
CA GLY A 99 4.65 20.34 1.08
C GLY A 99 6.00 20.51 0.35
N GLN A 100 7.16 20.58 1.02
CA GLN A 100 8.45 20.81 0.35
C GLN A 100 9.28 19.57 -0.01
N SER A 101 8.84 18.36 0.30
CA SER A 101 9.54 17.18 -0.21
C SER A 101 9.21 17.00 -1.70
N ALA A 102 10.21 17.13 -2.56
CA ALA A 102 10.09 16.92 -4.01
C ALA A 102 9.61 15.50 -4.42
N ARG A 103 9.32 14.63 -3.46
CA ARG A 103 8.90 13.23 -3.63
C ARG A 103 7.67 12.87 -2.81
N THR A 104 6.94 13.86 -2.30
CA THR A 104 5.69 13.60 -1.61
C THR A 104 4.57 13.39 -2.62
N TYR A 105 3.59 12.61 -2.24
CA TYR A 105 2.37 12.38 -3.00
C TYR A 105 1.18 12.25 -2.04
N ASN A 106 0.00 12.55 -2.54
CA ASN A 106 -1.21 12.43 -1.74
C ASN A 106 -1.58 10.96 -1.53
N VAL A 107 -1.88 10.62 -0.29
CA VAL A 107 -2.52 9.37 0.07
C VAL A 107 -4.02 9.58 0.19
N VAL A 108 -4.79 8.57 -0.16
CA VAL A 108 -6.24 8.57 0.03
C VAL A 108 -6.55 7.74 1.27
N LEU A 109 -7.12 8.39 2.28
CA LEU A 109 -7.57 7.74 3.50
C LEU A 109 -9.07 7.43 3.39
N ASN A 110 -9.41 6.17 3.60
CA ASN A 110 -10.77 5.68 3.72
C ASN A 110 -11.13 5.43 5.20
N SER A 111 -12.29 4.81 5.46
CA SER A 111 -12.75 4.59 6.83
C SER A 111 -11.71 3.88 7.72
N ARG A 112 -10.92 2.94 7.18
CA ARG A 112 -9.88 2.22 7.97
C ARG A 112 -8.81 3.15 8.53
N GLY A 113 -8.26 4.01 7.65
CA GLY A 113 -7.25 4.98 8.06
C GLY A 113 -7.82 6.07 8.95
N LEU A 114 -9.03 6.55 8.64
CA LEU A 114 -9.72 7.59 9.41
C LEU A 114 -10.12 7.10 10.81
N ASP A 115 -10.65 5.88 10.93
CA ASP A 115 -10.99 5.28 12.22
C ASP A 115 -9.75 5.10 13.10
N ALA A 116 -8.61 4.69 12.51
CA ALA A 116 -7.36 4.54 13.23
C ALA A 116 -6.84 5.89 13.75
N LEU A 117 -6.91 6.95 12.95
CA LEU A 117 -6.53 8.32 13.36
C LEU A 117 -7.45 8.83 14.47
N ALA A 118 -8.76 8.69 14.30
CA ALA A 118 -9.75 9.11 15.28
C ALA A 118 -9.55 8.38 16.62
N TYR A 119 -9.26 7.08 16.60
CA TYR A 119 -8.96 6.30 17.80
C TYR A 119 -7.66 6.76 18.49
N GLY A 120 -6.69 7.25 17.72
CA GLY A 120 -5.45 7.86 18.22
C GLY A 120 -5.63 9.30 18.72
N GLY A 121 -6.84 9.86 18.64
CA GLY A 121 -7.10 11.25 19.02
C GLY A 121 -6.57 12.28 18.01
N VAL A 122 -6.11 11.84 16.84
CA VAL A 122 -5.55 12.72 15.79
C VAL A 122 -6.66 13.41 15.02
N LYS A 123 -6.64 14.73 15.03
CA LYS A 123 -7.56 15.56 14.26
C LYS A 123 -6.86 16.07 13.00
N LEU A 124 -7.48 15.86 11.85
CA LEU A 124 -7.04 16.45 10.59
C LEU A 124 -7.81 17.74 10.36
N ASP A 125 -7.08 18.82 10.14
CA ASP A 125 -7.63 20.12 9.80
C ASP A 125 -8.19 20.07 8.36
N ASP A 126 -9.42 20.57 8.18
CA ASP A 126 -10.08 20.64 6.86
C ASP A 126 -9.27 21.44 5.83
N GLY A 127 -8.45 22.41 6.27
CA GLY A 127 -7.53 23.14 5.41
C GLY A 127 -6.36 22.31 4.86
N LEU A 128 -6.10 21.13 5.43
CA LEU A 128 -4.99 20.23 5.06
C LEU A 128 -5.44 19.03 4.21
N VAL A 129 -6.75 18.83 4.05
CA VAL A 129 -7.33 17.66 3.39
C VAL A 129 -8.33 18.07 2.31
N VAL A 130 -8.59 17.15 1.38
CA VAL A 130 -9.69 17.30 0.42
C VAL A 130 -10.64 16.12 0.58
N HIS A 131 -11.89 16.41 0.94
CA HIS A 131 -12.97 15.43 0.91
C HIS A 131 -13.29 15.08 -0.54
N LEU A 132 -13.05 13.82 -0.92
CA LEU A 132 -13.22 13.37 -2.30
C LEU A 132 -14.70 13.24 -2.66
N SER A 133 -15.10 13.87 -3.77
CA SER A 133 -16.44 13.72 -4.35
C SER A 133 -16.62 12.38 -5.07
N GLY A 134 -15.53 11.73 -5.45
CA GLY A 134 -15.51 10.50 -6.19
C GLY A 134 -14.23 10.33 -7.00
N SER A 135 -14.30 9.55 -8.08
CA SER A 135 -13.20 9.40 -9.05
C SER A 135 -13.65 9.66 -10.47
N VAL A 136 -12.76 10.22 -11.26
CA VAL A 136 -12.93 10.40 -12.71
C VAL A 136 -11.91 9.51 -13.42
N ARG A 137 -12.40 8.58 -14.22
CA ARG A 137 -11.56 7.77 -15.11
C ARG A 137 -11.62 8.34 -16.50
N HIS A 138 -10.51 8.90 -16.97
CA HIS A 138 -10.37 9.41 -18.31
C HIS A 138 -10.06 8.27 -19.28
N ARG A 139 -11.02 7.94 -20.14
CA ARG A 139 -10.90 6.88 -21.14
C ARG A 139 -10.52 7.48 -22.47
N GLU A 140 -9.59 6.83 -23.17
CA GLU A 140 -9.04 7.31 -24.43
C GLU A 140 -10.08 7.48 -25.55
N LYS A 141 -11.04 6.53 -25.64
CA LYS A 141 -12.02 6.49 -26.74
C LYS A 141 -13.42 7.00 -26.38
N THR A 142 -13.81 6.92 -25.12
CA THR A 142 -15.21 7.16 -24.72
C THR A 142 -15.36 8.36 -23.75
N GLY A 143 -14.25 9.09 -23.55
CA GLY A 143 -14.24 10.23 -22.63
C GLY A 143 -14.25 9.86 -21.15
N PRO A 144 -14.34 10.88 -20.26
CA PRO A 144 -14.27 10.69 -18.82
C PRO A 144 -15.54 10.02 -18.27
N VAL A 145 -15.35 9.20 -17.23
CA VAL A 145 -16.45 8.54 -16.50
C VAL A 145 -16.29 8.85 -15.01
N PHE A 146 -17.24 9.53 -14.44
CA PHE A 146 -17.30 9.82 -13.02
C PHE A 146 -17.96 8.67 -12.23
N SER A 147 -17.46 8.41 -11.03
CA SER A 147 -18.03 7.48 -10.08
C SER A 147 -17.94 8.05 -8.66
N SER A 148 -19.08 8.37 -8.08
CA SER A 148 -19.17 8.87 -6.70
C SER A 148 -18.89 7.79 -5.65
N SER A 149 -19.13 6.52 -5.99
CA SER A 149 -18.99 5.41 -5.03
C SER A 149 -17.55 4.93 -4.82
N ALA A 150 -16.63 5.30 -5.71
CA ALA A 150 -15.27 4.76 -5.68
C ALA A 150 -14.43 5.27 -4.48
N PHE A 151 -14.71 6.49 -3.99
CA PHE A 151 -13.99 7.11 -2.88
C PHE A 151 -14.91 7.89 -1.93
N GLY A 152 -16.21 7.60 -1.93
CA GLY A 152 -17.17 8.28 -1.05
C GLY A 152 -16.78 8.18 0.43
N GLY A 153 -16.69 9.35 1.10
CA GLY A 153 -16.23 9.43 2.50
C GLY A 153 -14.72 9.34 2.70
N SER A 154 -13.93 9.27 1.62
CA SER A 154 -12.46 9.29 1.68
C SER A 154 -11.93 10.72 1.58
N ILE A 155 -10.72 10.92 2.10
CA ILE A 155 -9.99 12.18 1.97
C ILE A 155 -8.68 11.97 1.24
N ALA A 156 -8.23 13.00 0.50
CA ALA A 156 -6.87 13.09 0.00
C ALA A 156 -6.06 14.00 0.92
N VAL A 157 -4.86 13.57 1.27
CA VAL A 157 -3.93 14.34 2.11
C VAL A 157 -2.49 14.06 1.67
N ASP A 158 -1.63 15.09 1.68
CA ASP A 158 -0.20 14.89 1.46
C ASP A 158 0.38 13.98 2.56
N ARG A 159 1.16 12.98 2.17
CA ARG A 159 1.75 12.01 3.10
C ARG A 159 2.66 12.66 4.14
N GLY A 160 3.40 13.69 3.75
CA GLY A 160 4.29 14.43 4.65
C GLY A 160 3.49 15.27 5.65
N VAL A 161 2.45 15.93 5.16
CA VAL A 161 1.49 16.69 5.99
C VAL A 161 0.82 15.77 7.00
N LEU A 162 0.35 14.61 6.57
CA LEU A 162 -0.25 13.61 7.47
C LEU A 162 0.71 13.21 8.58
N ALA A 163 1.96 12.86 8.24
CA ALA A 163 2.96 12.49 9.25
C ALA A 163 3.27 13.65 10.22
N ALA A 164 3.45 14.87 9.70
CA ALA A 164 3.71 16.05 10.52
C ALA A 164 2.54 16.37 11.45
N THR A 165 1.30 16.25 10.97
CA THR A 165 0.10 16.44 11.78
C THR A 165 0.04 15.41 12.92
N ILE A 166 0.27 14.12 12.65
CA ILE A 166 0.27 13.09 13.69
C ILE A 166 1.36 13.38 14.75
N VAL A 167 2.56 13.77 14.31
CA VAL A 167 3.67 14.12 15.22
C VAL A 167 3.30 15.32 16.08
N ARG A 168 2.71 16.38 15.50
CA ARG A 168 2.27 17.56 16.26
C ARG A 168 1.21 17.20 17.29
N GLU A 169 0.14 16.54 16.88
CA GLU A 169 -0.95 16.11 17.76
C GLU A 169 -0.44 15.21 18.89
N ALA A 170 0.50 14.29 18.59
CA ALA A 170 1.10 13.42 19.57
C ALA A 170 1.95 14.20 20.60
N LYS A 171 2.75 15.19 20.16
CA LYS A 171 3.52 16.07 21.05
C LYS A 171 2.60 16.89 21.94
N GLU A 172 1.53 17.47 21.38
CA GLU A 172 0.57 18.29 22.11
C GLU A 172 -0.23 17.48 23.14
N GLN A 173 -0.64 16.27 22.77
CA GLN A 173 -1.51 15.45 23.61
C GLN A 173 -0.76 14.71 24.73
N TYR A 174 0.47 14.23 24.45
CA TYR A 174 1.21 13.33 25.35
C TYR A 174 2.47 13.94 25.97
N GLY A 175 2.88 15.12 25.54
CA GLY A 175 4.00 15.88 26.13
C GLY A 175 5.25 15.02 26.31
N ASP A 176 5.77 14.96 27.52
CA ASP A 176 7.01 14.25 27.86
C ASP A 176 6.93 12.73 27.73
N SER A 177 5.75 12.17 27.55
CA SER A 177 5.58 10.73 27.32
C SER A 177 6.08 10.29 25.94
N ILE A 178 6.23 11.23 24.98
CA ILE A 178 6.77 10.95 23.64
C ILE A 178 7.91 11.91 23.30
N ARG A 179 9.09 11.37 23.02
CA ARG A 179 10.24 12.13 22.54
C ARG A 179 10.56 11.78 21.10
N PHE A 180 10.68 12.78 20.22
CA PHE A 180 11.05 12.58 18.81
C PHE A 180 12.52 12.99 18.61
N HIS A 181 13.32 12.03 18.14
CA HIS A 181 14.74 12.19 17.83
C HIS A 181 14.93 12.17 16.32
N PHE A 182 15.05 13.35 15.72
CA PHE A 182 15.30 13.50 14.27
C PHE A 182 16.80 13.44 13.96
N ASN A 183 17.16 13.24 12.69
CA ASN A 183 18.54 13.07 12.20
C ASN A 183 19.27 11.89 12.83
N LYS A 184 18.52 10.89 13.33
CA LYS A 184 19.09 9.69 13.94
C LYS A 184 18.63 8.45 13.17
N SER A 185 19.56 7.69 12.62
CA SER A 185 19.31 6.47 11.87
C SER A 185 19.64 5.25 12.72
N LEU A 186 18.73 4.27 12.74
CA LEU A 186 19.05 2.97 13.34
C LEU A 186 20.28 2.38 12.65
N TYR A 187 21.34 2.10 13.40
CA TYR A 187 22.54 1.43 12.94
C TYR A 187 22.43 -0.08 13.12
N GLY A 188 22.03 -0.54 14.31
CA GLY A 188 21.88 -1.95 14.63
C GLY A 188 20.95 -2.19 15.83
N VAL A 189 20.62 -3.45 16.05
CA VAL A 189 19.82 -3.90 17.19
C VAL A 189 20.46 -5.13 17.79
N ASN A 190 20.62 -5.13 19.12
CA ASN A 190 20.92 -6.33 19.87
C ASN A 190 19.61 -6.79 20.56
N PHE A 191 19.02 -7.84 20.01
CA PHE A 191 17.74 -8.35 20.51
C PHE A 191 17.86 -9.12 21.84
N ASN A 192 19.07 -9.56 22.22
CA ASN A 192 19.27 -10.29 23.48
C ASN A 192 19.40 -9.33 24.66
N THR A 193 20.04 -8.18 24.45
CA THR A 193 20.17 -7.12 25.48
C THR A 193 19.08 -6.07 25.38
N GLN A 194 18.17 -6.19 24.38
CA GLN A 194 17.10 -5.22 24.07
C GLN A 194 17.66 -3.80 23.91
N THR A 195 18.72 -3.67 23.11
CA THR A 195 19.41 -2.39 22.87
C THR A 195 19.38 -2.05 21.39
N ALA A 196 18.99 -0.84 21.05
CA ALA A 196 19.08 -0.27 19.72
C ALA A 196 20.22 0.75 19.65
N VAL A 197 21.00 0.70 18.58
CA VAL A 197 22.14 1.59 18.34
C VAL A 197 21.79 2.56 17.22
N PHE A 198 22.01 3.84 17.42
CA PHE A 198 21.70 4.90 16.48
C PHE A 198 22.94 5.63 16.04
N GLU A 199 23.00 5.95 14.76
CA GLU A 199 24.02 6.80 14.15
C GLU A 199 23.45 8.23 13.98
N ARG A 200 24.21 9.24 14.40
CA ARG A 200 23.90 10.65 14.23
C ARG A 200 24.58 11.18 12.95
N PHE A 201 23.82 11.85 12.10
CA PHE A 201 24.31 12.35 10.81
C PHE A 201 25.00 13.72 10.88
N GLU A 202 24.95 14.43 11.98
CA GLU A 202 25.60 15.73 12.13
C GLU A 202 26.90 15.57 12.91
N VAL A 203 28.01 15.67 12.19
CA VAL A 203 29.35 15.61 12.80
C VAL A 203 30.16 16.74 12.22
N GLU A 204 30.54 17.70 13.07
CA GLU A 204 31.43 18.81 12.69
C GLU A 204 32.88 18.34 12.40
N ASP A 205 33.29 17.18 12.91
CA ASP A 205 34.67 16.66 12.81
C ASP A 205 34.80 15.30 12.10
N GLY A 206 33.78 14.81 11.39
CA GLY A 206 33.87 13.59 10.56
C GLY A 206 33.85 12.26 11.35
N GLU A 207 33.66 12.26 12.66
CA GLU A 207 33.49 11.06 13.46
C GLU A 207 32.00 10.69 13.62
N SER A 208 31.63 9.44 13.28
CA SER A 208 30.28 8.96 13.51
C SER A 208 30.06 8.75 15.02
N LEU A 209 29.12 9.51 15.57
CA LEU A 209 28.70 9.32 16.96
C LEU A 209 27.57 8.29 17.03
N TYR A 210 27.77 7.27 17.86
CA TYR A 210 26.78 6.24 18.14
C TYR A 210 26.15 6.45 19.49
N GLU A 211 24.84 6.24 19.56
CA GLU A 211 24.05 6.32 20.79
C GLU A 211 23.31 5.00 20.99
N GLU A 212 23.34 4.46 22.18
CA GLU A 212 22.61 3.25 22.55
C GLU A 212 21.38 3.60 23.40
N ALA A 213 20.27 2.93 23.11
CA ALA A 213 19.05 3.05 23.89
C ALA A 213 18.45 1.67 24.16
N ARG A 214 18.00 1.44 25.40
CA ARG A 214 17.31 0.22 25.82
C ARG A 214 15.80 0.36 25.65
N TYR A 215 15.12 -0.77 25.43
CA TYR A 215 13.69 -0.81 25.25
C TYR A 215 13.07 -2.05 25.92
N ASP A 216 11.81 -1.92 26.36
CA ASP A 216 10.96 -3.07 26.66
C ASP A 216 10.22 -3.52 25.39
N LEU A 217 9.90 -2.56 24.48
CA LEU A 217 9.28 -2.82 23.18
C LEU A 217 10.01 -2.06 22.07
N LEU A 218 10.42 -2.75 21.00
CA LEU A 218 10.91 -2.16 19.77
C LEU A 218 9.86 -2.26 18.68
N VAL A 219 9.48 -1.12 18.11
CA VAL A 219 8.56 -1.04 16.97
C VAL A 219 9.33 -0.67 15.70
N GLY A 220 9.40 -1.58 14.74
CA GLY A 220 9.93 -1.31 13.41
C GLY A 220 8.82 -0.72 12.52
N ALA A 221 8.82 0.61 12.33
CA ALA A 221 7.90 1.36 11.47
C ALA A 221 8.66 2.17 10.40
N ASP A 222 9.83 1.72 10.02
CA ASP A 222 10.84 2.37 9.18
C ASP A 222 10.65 2.14 7.68
N GLY A 223 9.47 1.63 7.30
CA GLY A 223 8.99 1.58 5.93
C GLY A 223 9.55 0.40 5.12
N VAL A 224 9.34 0.44 3.81
CA VAL A 224 9.64 -0.68 2.90
C VAL A 224 11.10 -1.13 2.92
N ARG A 225 12.04 -0.24 3.30
CA ARG A 225 13.48 -0.55 3.45
C ARG A 225 13.86 -0.74 4.92
N SER A 226 13.01 -1.38 5.69
CA SER A 226 13.15 -1.53 7.13
C SER A 226 14.49 -2.16 7.52
N ARG A 227 15.24 -1.45 8.37
CA ARG A 227 16.45 -1.95 9.01
C ARG A 227 16.13 -2.92 10.14
N VAL A 228 15.04 -2.67 10.87
CA VAL A 228 14.59 -3.59 11.93
C VAL A 228 14.25 -4.96 11.35
N ARG A 229 13.44 -5.01 10.27
CA ARG A 229 13.13 -6.26 9.56
C ARG A 229 14.37 -6.99 9.08
N ASN A 230 15.32 -6.24 8.48
CA ASN A 230 16.55 -6.84 7.97
C ASN A 230 17.43 -7.40 9.11
N ALA A 231 17.55 -6.69 10.23
CA ALA A 231 18.28 -7.17 11.41
C ALA A 231 17.65 -8.47 11.96
N ILE A 232 16.31 -8.58 11.98
CA ILE A 232 15.65 -9.84 12.37
C ILE A 232 16.00 -10.97 11.40
N ALA A 233 15.97 -10.69 10.08
CA ALA A 233 16.26 -11.69 9.05
C ALA A 233 17.75 -12.13 9.06
N GLU A 234 18.66 -11.28 9.50
CA GLU A 234 20.07 -11.61 9.68
C GLU A 234 20.29 -12.47 10.92
N GLU A 235 19.53 -12.24 12.01
CA GLU A 235 19.69 -13.01 13.25
C GLU A 235 18.96 -14.37 13.21
N SER A 236 17.83 -14.47 12.49
CA SER A 236 16.98 -15.66 12.51
C SER A 236 16.75 -16.23 11.11
N ALA A 237 17.26 -17.42 10.85
CA ALA A 237 17.03 -18.17 9.62
C ALA A 237 15.55 -18.61 9.43
N GLU A 238 14.77 -18.63 10.52
CA GLU A 238 13.35 -18.98 10.48
C GLU A 238 12.47 -17.77 10.08
N PHE A 239 13.00 -16.56 10.20
CA PHE A 239 12.30 -15.36 9.82
C PHE A 239 12.42 -15.11 8.31
N ASN A 240 11.34 -15.38 7.59
CA ASN A 240 11.32 -15.29 6.14
C ASN A 240 10.74 -13.96 5.68
N VAL A 241 11.41 -13.31 4.74
CA VAL A 241 10.99 -12.07 4.08
C VAL A 241 10.86 -12.30 2.58
N THR A 242 9.72 -11.97 2.03
CA THR A 242 9.51 -11.96 0.58
C THR A 242 9.20 -10.53 0.14
N GLN A 243 9.99 -10.01 -0.81
CA GLN A 243 9.74 -8.74 -1.45
C GLN A 243 9.60 -8.92 -2.95
N VAL A 244 8.51 -8.39 -3.51
CA VAL A 244 8.24 -8.40 -4.95
C VAL A 244 8.12 -6.96 -5.42
N VAL A 245 8.96 -6.60 -6.40
CA VAL A 245 8.93 -5.28 -7.06
C VAL A 245 8.16 -5.41 -8.36
N ASP A 246 7.25 -4.46 -8.62
CA ASP A 246 6.34 -4.53 -9.78
C ASP A 246 6.98 -4.16 -11.13
N GLY A 247 8.24 -3.75 -11.14
CA GLY A 247 8.92 -3.31 -12.36
C GLY A 247 8.41 -1.97 -12.91
N MET A 248 7.60 -1.24 -12.15
CA MET A 248 7.13 0.10 -12.48
C MET A 248 7.99 1.16 -11.79
N LYS A 249 8.04 2.36 -12.36
CA LYS A 249 8.70 3.52 -11.77
C LYS A 249 7.78 4.72 -11.86
N TYR A 250 7.85 5.62 -10.88
CA TYR A 250 7.05 6.84 -10.91
C TYR A 250 7.86 8.10 -10.65
N LYS A 251 7.37 9.19 -11.20
CA LYS A 251 7.74 10.57 -10.84
C LYS A 251 6.49 11.36 -10.49
N THR A 252 6.65 12.43 -9.72
CA THR A 252 5.54 13.30 -9.31
C THR A 252 5.61 14.65 -9.99
N ILE A 253 4.45 15.16 -10.39
CA ILE A 253 4.29 16.49 -11.02
C ILE A 253 3.16 17.24 -10.33
N MET A 254 3.24 18.56 -10.30
CA MET A 254 2.12 19.41 -9.92
C MET A 254 1.29 19.73 -11.18
N LEU A 255 0.04 19.35 -11.16
CA LEU A 255 -0.93 19.67 -12.22
C LEU A 255 -1.72 20.92 -11.85
N PRO A 256 -2.15 21.71 -12.83
CA PRO A 256 -2.84 22.97 -12.58
C PRO A 256 -4.20 22.78 -11.88
N LYS A 257 -4.70 23.87 -11.33
CA LYS A 257 -6.01 23.95 -10.72
C LYS A 257 -7.10 23.82 -11.78
N LEU A 258 -8.10 22.97 -11.52
CA LEU A 258 -9.39 23.03 -12.21
C LEU A 258 -10.20 24.22 -11.66
N ALA A 259 -11.09 24.79 -12.47
CA ALA A 259 -12.00 25.84 -11.98
C ALA A 259 -12.78 25.31 -10.77
N ASP A 260 -12.97 26.12 -9.73
CA ASP A 260 -13.69 25.72 -8.51
C ASP A 260 -15.14 25.30 -8.80
N SER A 261 -15.74 25.88 -9.85
CA SER A 261 -17.06 25.52 -10.37
C SER A 261 -17.08 24.20 -11.14
N HIS A 262 -15.92 23.61 -11.43
CA HIS A 262 -15.88 22.35 -12.16
C HIS A 262 -16.32 21.20 -11.25
N GLU A 263 -17.35 20.47 -11.65
CA GLU A 263 -17.98 19.40 -10.86
C GLU A 263 -17.00 18.32 -10.35
N TRP A 264 -15.84 18.17 -11.00
CA TRP A 264 -14.81 17.17 -10.66
C TRP A 264 -13.56 17.77 -10.00
N SER A 265 -13.57 19.04 -9.61
CA SER A 265 -12.44 19.72 -8.98
C SER A 265 -11.95 19.01 -7.69
N ARG A 266 -12.86 18.32 -7.00
CA ARG A 266 -12.57 17.54 -5.78
C ARG A 266 -12.58 16.02 -6.04
N ALA A 267 -12.46 15.58 -7.27
CA ALA A 267 -12.42 14.17 -7.61
C ALA A 267 -10.98 13.65 -7.75
N PHE A 268 -10.80 12.35 -7.59
CA PHE A 268 -9.54 11.66 -7.89
C PHE A 268 -9.51 11.32 -9.37
N HIS A 269 -8.62 11.94 -10.13
CA HIS A 269 -8.50 11.71 -11.58
C HIS A 269 -7.52 10.59 -11.92
N THR A 270 -7.85 9.77 -12.93
CA THR A 270 -7.00 8.68 -13.39
C THR A 270 -6.99 8.57 -14.90
N TRP A 271 -5.81 8.43 -15.48
CA TRP A 271 -5.57 8.10 -16.88
C TRP A 271 -4.79 6.80 -16.94
N SER A 272 -5.29 5.82 -17.69
CA SER A 272 -4.60 4.56 -17.97
C SER A 272 -4.43 4.42 -19.47
N ARG A 273 -3.19 4.43 -19.95
CA ARG A 273 -2.81 4.43 -21.36
C ARG A 273 -1.82 3.29 -21.63
N GLY A 274 -2.37 2.09 -21.84
CA GLY A 274 -1.55 0.89 -21.93
C GLY A 274 -0.84 0.57 -20.62
N GLN A 275 0.49 0.66 -20.62
CA GLN A 275 1.33 0.47 -19.44
C GLN A 275 1.62 1.78 -18.69
N CYS A 276 1.28 2.93 -19.29
CA CYS A 276 1.47 4.24 -18.67
C CYS A 276 0.23 4.63 -17.88
N SER A 277 0.41 5.23 -16.73
CA SER A 277 -0.69 5.73 -15.91
C SER A 277 -0.36 7.08 -15.29
N LEU A 278 -1.38 7.94 -15.20
CA LEU A 278 -1.34 9.17 -14.45
C LEU A 278 -2.46 9.13 -13.42
N LEU A 279 -2.10 9.31 -12.16
CA LEU A 279 -3.02 9.41 -11.02
C LEU A 279 -2.93 10.84 -10.48
N ALA A 280 -4.05 11.50 -10.26
CA ALA A 280 -4.06 12.89 -9.84
C ALA A 280 -5.12 13.15 -8.75
N PRO A 281 -4.80 12.88 -7.48
CA PRO A 281 -5.58 13.36 -6.35
C PRO A 281 -5.51 14.89 -6.22
N PRO A 282 -6.61 15.54 -5.79
CA PRO A 282 -6.64 16.98 -5.57
C PRO A 282 -5.89 17.41 -4.31
N ASN A 283 -5.37 18.64 -4.34
CA ASN A 283 -4.78 19.34 -3.19
C ASN A 283 -5.77 20.37 -2.63
N PRO A 284 -5.60 20.80 -1.36
CA PRO A 284 -6.48 21.83 -0.76
C PRO A 284 -6.51 23.16 -1.52
N ASP A 285 -5.43 23.53 -2.18
CA ASP A 285 -5.32 24.75 -3.00
C ASP A 285 -5.99 24.62 -4.39
N GLY A 286 -6.61 23.47 -4.68
CA GLY A 286 -7.26 23.15 -5.95
C GLY A 286 -6.33 22.65 -7.06
N THR A 287 -5.01 22.62 -6.85
CA THR A 287 -4.07 21.94 -7.73
C THR A 287 -4.20 20.42 -7.55
N HIS A 288 -3.52 19.64 -8.40
CA HIS A 288 -3.51 18.18 -8.27
C HIS A 288 -2.08 17.65 -8.24
N THR A 289 -1.82 16.71 -7.35
CA THR A 289 -0.52 16.01 -7.32
C THR A 289 -0.54 14.85 -8.30
N GLY A 290 0.04 15.05 -9.48
CA GLY A 290 0.17 14.00 -10.50
C GLY A 290 1.24 12.97 -10.14
N VAL A 291 0.91 11.68 -10.21
CA VAL A 291 1.84 10.56 -10.10
C VAL A 291 1.88 9.87 -11.45
N VAL A 292 2.93 10.09 -12.21
CA VAL A 292 3.14 9.49 -13.54
C VAL A 292 3.90 8.19 -13.39
N ILE A 293 3.25 7.08 -13.70
CA ILE A 293 3.77 5.72 -13.54
C ILE A 293 4.06 5.15 -14.92
N LEU A 294 5.30 4.73 -15.13
CA LEU A 294 5.77 4.11 -16.37
C LEU A 294 6.40 2.74 -16.07
N PRO A 295 6.40 1.80 -17.03
CA PRO A 295 7.12 0.54 -16.89
C PRO A 295 8.64 0.79 -16.83
N ALA A 296 9.37 -0.11 -16.20
CA ALA A 296 10.84 -0.04 -16.17
C ALA A 296 11.47 -0.34 -17.52
N VAL A 297 10.74 -1.06 -18.39
CA VAL A 297 11.16 -1.41 -19.75
C VAL A 297 9.97 -1.22 -20.71
N GLY A 298 10.18 -0.58 -21.84
CA GLY A 298 9.17 -0.33 -22.88
C GLY A 298 9.44 0.95 -23.64
N GLU A 299 8.55 1.29 -24.58
CA GLU A 299 8.62 2.51 -25.37
C GLU A 299 8.77 3.77 -24.51
N TRP A 300 8.01 3.83 -23.39
CA TRP A 300 8.06 4.91 -22.43
C TRP A 300 8.51 4.37 -21.08
N ASN A 301 9.70 4.75 -20.65
CA ASN A 301 10.22 4.44 -19.33
C ASN A 301 11.02 5.65 -18.77
N TRP A 302 11.11 5.73 -17.44
CA TRP A 302 11.76 6.89 -16.80
C TRP A 302 13.28 6.90 -16.89
N ASP A 303 13.92 5.80 -17.23
CA ASP A 303 15.38 5.74 -17.35
C ASP A 303 15.85 6.34 -18.68
N ASP A 304 15.02 6.27 -19.72
CA ASP A 304 15.32 6.82 -21.03
C ASP A 304 14.89 8.30 -21.17
N ILE A 305 13.99 8.78 -20.30
CA ILE A 305 13.51 10.17 -20.31
C ILE A 305 14.42 11.04 -19.47
N SER A 306 15.29 11.81 -20.13
CA SER A 306 16.31 12.67 -19.53
C SER A 306 16.22 14.15 -19.95
N THR A 307 15.43 14.49 -20.97
CA THR A 307 15.26 15.86 -21.45
C THR A 307 13.82 16.38 -21.26
N PRO A 308 13.64 17.70 -21.15
CA PRO A 308 12.29 18.29 -21.08
C PRO A 308 11.43 17.96 -22.31
N GLN A 309 12.03 17.92 -23.49
CA GLN A 309 11.34 17.61 -24.75
C GLN A 309 10.74 16.20 -24.71
N GLN A 310 11.49 15.21 -24.21
CA GLN A 310 10.98 13.84 -24.06
C GLN A 310 9.83 13.75 -23.05
N VAL A 311 9.82 14.60 -22.02
CA VAL A 311 8.67 14.71 -21.09
C VAL A 311 7.46 15.27 -21.82
N ASP A 312 7.62 16.32 -22.62
CA ASP A 312 6.53 16.93 -23.38
C ASP A 312 5.96 15.95 -24.42
N GLU A 313 6.82 15.18 -25.11
CA GLU A 313 6.44 14.11 -26.04
C GLU A 313 5.64 13.00 -25.33
N LEU A 314 6.05 12.56 -24.14
CA LEU A 314 5.31 11.60 -23.32
C LEU A 314 3.90 12.10 -23.02
N PHE A 315 3.77 13.37 -22.57
CA PHE A 315 2.48 13.93 -22.21
C PHE A 315 1.60 14.11 -23.46
N ALA A 316 2.14 14.58 -24.58
CA ALA A 316 1.43 14.69 -25.85
C ALA A 316 0.94 13.32 -26.35
N ALA A 317 1.75 12.28 -26.24
CA ALA A 317 1.43 10.95 -26.71
C ALA A 317 0.44 10.18 -25.81
N LYS A 318 0.51 10.36 -24.49
CA LYS A 318 -0.23 9.51 -23.53
C LYS A 318 -1.25 10.26 -22.68
N PHE A 319 -1.06 11.56 -22.45
CA PHE A 319 -1.86 12.33 -21.50
C PHE A 319 -2.30 13.70 -22.05
N ALA A 320 -2.49 13.82 -23.38
CA ALA A 320 -2.89 15.06 -24.04
C ALA A 320 -4.22 15.64 -23.50
N ASP A 321 -5.09 14.78 -22.98
CA ASP A 321 -6.37 15.14 -22.35
C ASP A 321 -6.25 15.44 -20.85
N ALA A 322 -5.06 15.39 -20.27
CA ALA A 322 -4.85 15.64 -18.86
C ALA A 322 -4.64 17.15 -18.61
N PHE A 323 -5.60 17.81 -17.94
CA PHE A 323 -5.43 19.19 -17.46
C PHE A 323 -4.87 20.15 -18.52
N SER A 324 -5.46 20.19 -19.72
CA SER A 324 -5.02 20.96 -20.89
C SER A 324 -3.86 20.38 -21.70
N GLY A 325 -3.33 19.23 -21.35
CA GLY A 325 -2.33 18.49 -22.16
C GLY A 325 -0.91 19.09 -22.19
N VAL A 326 -0.72 20.28 -21.63
CA VAL A 326 0.57 20.99 -21.65
C VAL A 326 1.20 20.97 -20.27
N VAL A 327 2.39 20.37 -20.16
CA VAL A 327 3.22 20.47 -18.96
C VAL A 327 3.92 21.82 -18.96
N PRO A 328 3.85 22.63 -17.89
CA PRO A 328 4.63 23.87 -17.81
C PRO A 328 6.12 23.60 -17.99
N ALA A 329 6.82 24.42 -18.76
CA ALA A 329 8.23 24.21 -19.12
C ALA A 329 9.15 23.96 -17.90
N ARG A 330 8.90 24.67 -16.78
CA ARG A 330 9.64 24.45 -15.52
C ARG A 330 9.45 23.04 -14.96
N ASP A 331 8.27 22.45 -15.15
CA ASP A 331 7.92 21.13 -14.62
C ASP A 331 8.44 20.01 -15.51
N SER A 332 8.52 20.23 -16.83
CA SER A 332 9.22 19.32 -17.75
C SER A 332 10.71 19.23 -17.41
N VAL A 333 11.37 20.37 -17.12
CA VAL A 333 12.76 20.41 -16.65
C VAL A 333 12.93 19.67 -15.30
N LYS A 334 12.01 19.90 -14.38
CA LYS A 334 12.02 19.22 -13.06
C LYS A 334 11.83 17.72 -13.21
N LEU A 335 10.86 17.27 -14.00
CA LEU A 335 10.59 15.85 -14.25
C LEU A 335 11.77 15.16 -14.93
N ALA A 336 12.39 15.78 -15.93
CA ALA A 336 13.55 15.23 -16.61
C ALA A 336 14.69 14.94 -15.62
N LYS A 337 14.97 15.86 -14.70
CA LYS A 337 16.05 15.76 -13.69
C LYS A 337 15.66 14.91 -12.46
N GLN A 338 14.38 14.73 -12.17
CA GLN A 338 13.93 14.01 -10.99
C GLN A 338 14.29 12.52 -11.12
N ARG A 339 14.93 11.97 -10.08
CA ARG A 339 15.14 10.51 -10.01
C ARG A 339 13.81 9.79 -9.84
N ALA A 340 13.55 8.81 -10.69
CA ALA A 340 12.36 7.97 -10.57
C ALA A 340 12.40 7.12 -9.29
N SER A 341 11.24 6.97 -8.68
CA SER A 341 11.02 6.09 -7.52
C SER A 341 10.45 4.75 -7.99
N PRO A 342 10.74 3.63 -7.29
CA PRO A 342 10.07 2.36 -7.56
C PRO A 342 8.54 2.52 -7.45
N GLY A 343 7.79 1.89 -8.34
CA GLY A 343 6.33 2.01 -8.44
C GLY A 343 5.61 1.30 -7.30
N GLY A 344 5.98 0.08 -7.03
CA GLY A 344 5.41 -0.71 -5.94
C GLY A 344 6.36 -1.80 -5.47
N THR A 345 6.34 -2.04 -4.18
CA THR A 345 7.03 -3.17 -3.56
C THR A 345 6.05 -3.81 -2.60
N THR A 346 5.78 -5.10 -2.79
CA THR A 346 5.02 -5.89 -1.83
C THR A 346 5.99 -6.56 -0.89
N THR A 347 5.78 -6.42 0.40
CA THR A 347 6.56 -7.09 1.45
C THR A 347 5.66 -8.04 2.20
N THR A 348 6.13 -9.26 2.39
CA THR A 348 5.49 -10.26 3.26
C THR A 348 6.56 -10.82 4.18
N VAL A 349 6.29 -10.86 5.47
CA VAL A 349 7.13 -11.46 6.50
C VAL A 349 6.48 -12.73 7.05
N SER A 350 7.25 -13.68 7.56
CA SER A 350 6.68 -14.89 8.19
C SER A 350 5.93 -14.58 9.49
N SER A 351 6.37 -13.55 10.22
CA SER A 351 5.75 -13.04 11.45
C SER A 351 5.89 -11.53 11.52
N MET A 352 4.90 -10.83 12.09
CA MET A 352 4.99 -9.41 12.39
C MET A 352 5.66 -9.15 13.75
N VAL A 353 5.91 -10.18 14.52
CA VAL A 353 6.57 -10.09 15.84
C VAL A 353 7.81 -10.96 15.86
N TYR A 354 8.80 -10.54 16.67
CA TYR A 354 10.04 -11.28 16.85
C TYR A 354 10.43 -11.24 18.33
N LYS A 355 10.74 -12.44 18.88
CA LYS A 355 10.89 -12.62 20.33
C LYS A 355 9.69 -11.98 21.06
N ASP A 356 9.84 -11.64 22.28
CA ASP A 356 8.78 -11.16 23.16
C ASP A 356 8.73 -9.61 23.26
N SER A 357 9.48 -8.91 22.40
CA SER A 357 9.71 -7.47 22.54
C SER A 357 9.83 -6.69 21.25
N VAL A 358 9.62 -7.31 20.08
CA VAL A 358 9.75 -6.61 18.79
C VAL A 358 8.50 -6.80 17.94
N VAL A 359 8.01 -5.71 17.34
CA VAL A 359 6.89 -5.73 16.38
C VAL A 359 7.21 -4.88 15.14
N LEU A 360 6.84 -5.38 13.98
CA LEU A 360 6.91 -4.67 12.70
C LEU A 360 5.53 -4.11 12.33
N ILE A 361 5.46 -2.84 11.95
CA ILE A 361 4.22 -2.13 11.60
C ILE A 361 4.35 -1.44 10.23
N GLY A 362 3.25 -1.39 9.48
CA GLY A 362 3.17 -0.72 8.20
C GLY A 362 4.08 -1.38 7.14
N ASP A 363 4.66 -0.56 6.25
CA ASP A 363 5.47 -1.06 5.13
C ASP A 363 6.71 -1.87 5.57
N ALA A 364 7.14 -1.75 6.81
CA ALA A 364 8.21 -2.58 7.37
C ALA A 364 7.81 -4.05 7.41
N ALA A 365 6.55 -4.35 7.69
CA ALA A 365 5.99 -5.69 7.75
C ALA A 365 5.25 -6.11 6.47
N HIS A 366 4.45 -5.19 5.90
CA HIS A 366 3.42 -5.54 4.93
C HIS A 366 3.16 -4.44 3.89
N SER A 367 4.19 -3.94 3.22
CA SER A 367 3.95 -3.06 2.09
C SER A 367 3.13 -3.79 1.02
N CYS A 368 2.19 -3.09 0.37
CA CYS A 368 1.35 -3.65 -0.67
C CYS A 368 1.40 -2.79 -1.95
N TRP A 369 0.96 -3.34 -3.06
CA TRP A 369 0.89 -2.59 -4.30
C TRP A 369 -0.13 -1.45 -4.19
N PRO A 370 0.14 -0.32 -4.87
CA PRO A 370 -0.71 0.88 -4.77
C PRO A 370 -2.05 0.74 -5.49
N SER A 371 -2.30 -0.36 -6.20
CA SER A 371 -3.46 -0.60 -7.06
C SER A 371 -4.82 -0.36 -6.40
N LEU A 372 -4.94 -0.62 -5.10
CA LEU A 372 -6.16 -0.45 -4.32
C LEU A 372 -6.11 0.76 -3.38
N GLY A 373 -5.00 1.52 -3.36
CA GLY A 373 -4.82 2.66 -2.47
C GLY A 373 -4.80 2.29 -0.98
N GLN A 374 -4.47 1.04 -0.62
CA GLN A 374 -4.59 0.57 0.76
C GLN A 374 -3.33 0.74 1.61
N GLY A 375 -2.17 1.08 1.05
CA GLY A 375 -0.90 1.10 1.78
C GLY A 375 -0.93 1.91 3.08
N ALA A 376 -1.38 3.17 3.03
CA ALA A 376 -1.52 4.01 4.22
C ALA A 376 -2.62 3.50 5.16
N ASN A 377 -3.76 3.08 4.59
CA ASN A 377 -4.92 2.61 5.36
C ASN A 377 -4.61 1.35 6.17
N VAL A 378 -4.01 0.33 5.53
CA VAL A 378 -3.63 -0.91 6.23
C VAL A 378 -2.54 -0.68 7.26
N ALA A 379 -1.63 0.28 7.02
CA ALA A 379 -0.58 0.63 7.97
C ALA A 379 -1.17 1.30 9.23
N LEU A 380 -2.04 2.30 9.07
CA LEU A 380 -2.72 2.96 10.18
C LEU A 380 -3.65 2.00 10.94
N GLU A 381 -4.42 1.17 10.23
CA GLU A 381 -5.27 0.14 10.86
C GLU A 381 -4.44 -0.88 11.67
N SER A 382 -3.21 -1.19 11.25
CA SER A 382 -2.32 -2.07 12.03
C SER A 382 -1.88 -1.43 13.35
N THR A 383 -1.70 -0.10 13.39
CA THR A 383 -1.40 0.60 14.66
C THR A 383 -2.58 0.56 15.62
N HIS A 384 -3.79 0.73 15.10
CA HIS A 384 -5.03 0.63 15.86
C HIS A 384 -5.21 -0.79 16.41
N ALA A 385 -5.03 -1.82 15.58
CA ALA A 385 -5.13 -3.21 16.01
C ALA A 385 -4.12 -3.55 17.11
N LEU A 386 -2.88 -3.03 17.04
CA LEU A 386 -1.88 -3.20 18.09
C LEU A 386 -2.37 -2.60 19.41
N ARG A 387 -2.87 -1.36 19.39
CA ARG A 387 -3.39 -0.69 20.59
C ARG A 387 -4.54 -1.48 21.21
N VAL A 388 -5.55 -1.87 20.44
CA VAL A 388 -6.70 -2.65 20.94
C VAL A 388 -6.24 -3.96 21.59
N THR A 389 -5.29 -4.67 20.95
CA THR A 389 -4.76 -5.90 21.53
C THR A 389 -4.05 -5.65 22.87
N PHE A 390 -3.33 -4.54 23.02
CA PHE A 390 -2.66 -4.17 24.27
C PHE A 390 -3.65 -3.69 25.34
N GLU A 391 -4.78 -3.11 24.96
CA GLU A 391 -5.88 -2.77 25.87
C GLU A 391 -6.61 -4.02 26.39
N GLU A 392 -6.76 -5.04 25.54
CA GLU A 392 -7.39 -6.31 25.90
C GLU A 392 -6.48 -7.20 26.77
N ILE A 393 -5.18 -7.24 26.43
CA ILE A 393 -4.17 -8.05 27.13
C ILE A 393 -3.22 -7.12 27.85
N LYS A 394 -3.64 -6.72 29.04
CA LYS A 394 -2.83 -5.85 29.91
C LYS A 394 -1.69 -6.66 30.54
N ASP A 395 -0.57 -5.98 30.79
CA ASP A 395 0.56 -6.45 31.60
C ASP A 395 1.35 -7.68 31.09
N ASP A 396 0.93 -8.32 30.00
CA ASP A 396 1.60 -9.47 29.38
C ASP A 396 2.00 -9.12 27.94
N LEU A 397 3.15 -8.47 27.77
CA LEU A 397 3.63 -8.02 26.47
C LEU A 397 3.83 -9.17 25.47
N PRO A 398 4.49 -10.29 25.84
CA PRO A 398 4.64 -11.44 24.92
C PRO A 398 3.32 -11.94 24.38
N LYS A 399 2.35 -12.13 25.28
CA LYS A 399 1.02 -12.64 24.90
C LYS A 399 0.23 -11.63 24.07
N ALA A 400 0.36 -10.33 24.33
CA ALA A 400 -0.26 -9.27 23.55
C ALA A 400 0.33 -9.24 22.13
N LEU A 401 1.65 -9.37 21.98
CA LEU A 401 2.33 -9.43 20.68
C LEU A 401 1.93 -10.68 19.91
N GLU A 402 1.88 -11.86 20.54
CA GLU A 402 1.40 -13.08 19.91
C GLU A 402 -0.05 -12.94 19.41
N ALA A 403 -0.93 -12.40 20.24
CA ALA A 403 -2.34 -12.17 19.90
C ALA A 403 -2.48 -11.18 18.73
N PHE A 404 -1.69 -10.09 18.74
CA PHE A 404 -1.63 -9.15 17.63
C PHE A 404 -1.19 -9.84 16.32
N ASN A 405 -0.11 -10.62 16.36
CA ASN A 405 0.38 -11.35 15.18
C ASN A 405 -0.66 -12.33 14.65
N ARG A 406 -1.30 -13.09 15.53
CA ARG A 406 -2.35 -14.06 15.15
C ARG A 406 -3.56 -13.39 14.51
N LEU A 407 -3.96 -12.21 15.03
CA LEU A 407 -5.07 -11.44 14.50
C LEU A 407 -4.71 -10.74 13.18
N ARG A 408 -3.58 -10.04 13.17
CA ARG A 408 -3.30 -9.05 12.11
C ARG A 408 -2.59 -9.64 10.89
N LYS A 409 -1.70 -10.62 11.09
CA LYS A 409 -0.92 -11.22 10.01
C LYS A 409 -1.76 -11.77 8.85
N PRO A 410 -2.84 -12.55 9.07
CA PRO A 410 -3.70 -13.02 7.99
C PRO A 410 -4.35 -11.89 7.20
N GLN A 411 -4.75 -10.80 7.88
CA GLN A 411 -5.42 -9.64 7.27
C GLN A 411 -4.48 -8.86 6.36
N VAL A 412 -3.25 -8.57 6.82
CA VAL A 412 -2.28 -7.83 5.99
C VAL A 412 -1.78 -8.66 4.80
N ASP A 413 -1.67 -9.97 4.96
CA ASP A 413 -1.34 -10.88 3.86
C ASP A 413 -2.47 -10.91 2.81
N ALA A 414 -3.73 -10.92 3.26
CA ALA A 414 -4.88 -10.82 2.37
C ALA A 414 -4.88 -9.48 1.61
N CYS A 415 -4.58 -8.35 2.29
CA CYS A 415 -4.44 -7.05 1.64
C CYS A 415 -3.36 -7.09 0.55
N GLY A 416 -2.19 -7.68 0.83
CA GLY A 416 -1.12 -7.88 -0.15
C GLY A 416 -1.61 -8.65 -1.38
N ARG A 417 -2.27 -9.81 -1.18
CA ARG A 417 -2.81 -10.63 -2.28
C ARG A 417 -3.90 -9.91 -3.06
N LEU A 418 -4.82 -9.22 -2.38
CA LEU A 418 -5.88 -8.42 -3.01
C LEU A 418 -5.29 -7.31 -3.87
N SER A 419 -4.25 -6.63 -3.39
CA SER A 419 -3.59 -5.56 -4.16
C SER A 419 -2.94 -6.06 -5.45
N MET A 420 -2.48 -7.31 -5.49
CA MET A 420 -1.89 -7.93 -6.67
C MET A 420 -2.92 -8.55 -7.63
N SER A 421 -4.14 -8.83 -7.16
CA SER A 421 -5.13 -9.62 -7.92
C SER A 421 -6.01 -8.81 -8.87
N GLY A 422 -6.08 -7.48 -8.75
CA GLY A 422 -7.11 -6.67 -9.41
C GLY A 422 -6.58 -5.65 -10.41
N PHE A 423 -6.53 -4.40 -9.99
CA PHE A 423 -6.24 -3.25 -10.85
C PHE A 423 -4.76 -3.06 -11.19
N GLY A 424 -3.85 -3.79 -10.54
CA GLY A 424 -2.41 -3.57 -10.58
C GLY A 424 -1.61 -4.45 -11.52
N GLY A 425 -2.24 -5.41 -12.16
CA GLY A 425 -1.53 -6.36 -13.00
C GLY A 425 -1.27 -5.86 -14.41
N VAL A 426 -0.42 -4.84 -14.61
CA VAL A 426 -0.02 -4.37 -15.95
C VAL A 426 0.58 -5.50 -16.79
N SER A 427 1.18 -6.49 -16.16
CA SER A 427 1.77 -7.67 -16.82
C SER A 427 0.76 -8.74 -17.27
N ARG A 428 -0.54 -8.63 -16.91
CA ARG A 428 -1.52 -9.70 -17.16
C ARG A 428 -2.84 -9.15 -17.75
N ARG A 429 -2.78 -8.60 -18.97
CA ARG A 429 -3.97 -8.12 -19.72
C ARG A 429 -5.15 -9.10 -19.72
N THR A 430 -4.89 -10.39 -19.82
CA THR A 430 -5.93 -11.43 -19.87
C THR A 430 -6.65 -11.60 -18.53
N ILE A 431 -5.92 -11.52 -17.41
CA ILE A 431 -6.51 -11.66 -16.06
C ILE A 431 -7.33 -10.43 -15.69
N SER A 432 -6.94 -9.23 -16.14
CA SER A 432 -7.74 -8.04 -15.87
C SER A 432 -9.09 -8.05 -16.57
N GLY A 433 -9.18 -8.59 -17.78
CA GLY A 433 -10.45 -8.76 -18.51
C GLY A 433 -11.46 -9.65 -17.75
N LEU A 434 -11.02 -10.81 -17.29
CA LEU A 434 -11.84 -11.73 -16.48
C LEU A 434 -12.24 -11.13 -15.13
N PHE A 435 -11.33 -10.39 -14.51
CA PHE A 435 -11.60 -9.68 -13.28
C PHE A 435 -12.71 -8.62 -13.44
N PHE A 436 -12.64 -7.80 -14.50
CA PHE A 436 -13.68 -6.81 -14.78
C PHE A 436 -15.01 -7.45 -15.18
N ALA A 437 -14.99 -8.51 -16.01
CA ALA A 437 -16.18 -9.25 -16.37
C ALA A 437 -16.90 -9.78 -15.12
N ARG A 438 -16.15 -10.33 -14.17
CA ARG A 438 -16.68 -10.77 -12.88
C ARG A 438 -17.38 -9.63 -12.13
N ILE A 439 -16.73 -8.47 -11.98
CA ILE A 439 -17.33 -7.33 -11.29
C ILE A 439 -18.64 -6.91 -11.96
N VAL A 440 -18.69 -6.90 -13.30
CA VAL A 440 -19.91 -6.57 -14.06
C VAL A 440 -21.01 -7.60 -13.79
N ILE A 441 -20.70 -8.89 -13.84
CA ILE A 441 -21.66 -9.99 -13.61
C ILE A 441 -22.23 -9.90 -12.17
N ILE A 442 -21.37 -9.79 -11.15
CA ILE A 442 -21.79 -9.70 -9.75
C ILE A 442 -22.62 -8.43 -9.53
N ASN A 443 -22.22 -7.30 -10.10
CA ASN A 443 -23.00 -6.06 -9.98
C ASN A 443 -24.36 -6.14 -10.67
N LEU A 444 -24.47 -6.85 -11.79
CA LEU A 444 -25.74 -7.12 -12.44
C LEU A 444 -26.63 -8.02 -11.57
N ILE A 445 -26.08 -9.09 -11.02
CA ILE A 445 -26.80 -10.00 -10.11
C ILE A 445 -27.28 -9.22 -8.88
N HIS A 446 -26.43 -8.40 -8.28
CA HIS A 446 -26.82 -7.53 -7.15
C HIS A 446 -27.96 -6.58 -7.53
N LYS A 447 -27.94 -5.95 -8.70
CA LYS A 447 -29.03 -5.06 -9.14
C LYS A 447 -30.36 -5.79 -9.34
N LEU A 448 -30.31 -7.04 -9.79
CA LEU A 448 -31.50 -7.87 -9.99
C LEU A 448 -32.04 -8.47 -8.69
N LEU A 449 -31.15 -8.80 -7.76
CA LEU A 449 -31.47 -9.50 -6.50
C LEU A 449 -30.73 -8.85 -5.30
N PRO A 450 -31.00 -7.57 -4.98
CA PRO A 450 -30.23 -6.79 -3.99
C PRO A 450 -30.35 -7.32 -2.56
N THR A 451 -31.43 -8.03 -2.25
CA THR A 451 -31.67 -8.64 -0.93
C THR A 451 -30.91 -9.95 -0.73
N VAL A 452 -30.46 -10.59 -1.80
CA VAL A 452 -29.79 -11.91 -1.78
C VAL A 452 -28.30 -11.79 -2.02
N PHE A 453 -27.90 -10.87 -2.90
CA PHE A 453 -26.50 -10.69 -3.30
C PHE A 453 -25.99 -9.31 -2.94
N ASN A 454 -24.85 -9.26 -2.28
CA ASN A 454 -24.14 -8.01 -1.94
C ASN A 454 -23.49 -7.39 -3.17
N ARG A 455 -23.05 -6.15 -3.04
CA ARG A 455 -22.17 -5.50 -4.02
C ARG A 455 -20.89 -6.31 -4.20
N PRO A 456 -20.18 -6.19 -5.36
CA PRO A 456 -18.91 -6.87 -5.53
C PRO A 456 -17.95 -6.60 -4.38
N ALA A 457 -17.43 -7.68 -3.78
CA ALA A 457 -16.63 -7.64 -2.55
C ALA A 457 -15.40 -6.74 -2.63
N ILE A 458 -14.87 -6.51 -3.85
CA ILE A 458 -13.73 -5.61 -4.05
C ILE A 458 -14.01 -4.17 -3.60
N PHE A 459 -15.27 -3.72 -3.61
CA PHE A 459 -15.66 -2.40 -3.13
C PHE A 459 -15.67 -2.31 -1.59
N GLU A 460 -15.71 -3.46 -0.91
CA GLU A 460 -15.64 -3.53 0.56
C GLU A 460 -14.20 -3.46 1.10
N VAL A 461 -13.19 -3.46 0.23
CA VAL A 461 -11.77 -3.31 0.65
C VAL A 461 -11.54 -2.03 1.45
N SER A 462 -12.26 -0.96 1.13
CA SER A 462 -12.15 0.34 1.82
C SER A 462 -13.06 0.48 3.04
N ASN A 463 -13.86 -0.53 3.34
CA ASN A 463 -14.84 -0.52 4.43
C ASN A 463 -14.24 -1.18 5.68
N SER A 464 -14.13 -0.43 6.78
CA SER A 464 -13.57 -0.90 8.06
C SER A 464 -14.42 -1.95 8.77
N LEU A 465 -15.68 -2.16 8.33
CA LEU A 465 -16.57 -3.20 8.90
C LEU A 465 -16.15 -4.62 8.52
N TYR A 466 -15.37 -4.80 7.45
CA TYR A 466 -14.88 -6.10 7.00
C TYR A 466 -13.36 -6.14 7.10
N SER A 467 -12.79 -7.21 7.62
CA SER A 467 -11.36 -7.43 7.53
C SER A 467 -10.93 -7.78 6.10
N TYR A 468 -9.65 -7.57 5.75
CA TYR A 468 -9.18 -7.88 4.39
C TYR A 468 -9.32 -9.36 4.03
N ASP A 469 -9.16 -10.25 4.99
CA ASP A 469 -9.36 -11.68 4.77
C ASP A 469 -10.85 -12.05 4.65
N ASP A 470 -11.79 -11.29 5.27
CA ASP A 470 -13.22 -11.39 4.98
C ASP A 470 -13.51 -11.02 3.53
N VAL A 471 -12.98 -9.89 3.07
CA VAL A 471 -13.14 -9.46 1.67
C VAL A 471 -12.57 -10.50 0.71
N GLU A 472 -11.40 -11.06 1.02
CA GLU A 472 -10.80 -12.12 0.19
C GLU A 472 -11.70 -13.37 0.17
N ARG A 473 -12.28 -13.77 1.32
CA ARG A 473 -13.25 -14.89 1.39
C ARG A 473 -14.50 -14.60 0.57
N MET A 474 -15.03 -13.39 0.66
CA MET A 474 -16.19 -12.97 -0.15
C MET A 474 -15.87 -13.04 -1.64
N MET A 475 -14.71 -12.54 -2.08
CA MET A 475 -14.27 -12.61 -3.48
C MET A 475 -14.10 -14.05 -3.97
N ARG A 476 -13.61 -14.97 -3.14
CA ARG A 476 -13.53 -16.40 -3.50
C ARG A 476 -14.91 -17.02 -3.71
N ARG A 477 -15.90 -16.68 -2.88
CA ARG A 477 -17.30 -17.13 -3.05
C ARG A 477 -17.91 -16.56 -4.34
N GLU A 478 -17.68 -15.29 -4.63
CA GLU A 478 -18.11 -14.67 -5.88
C GLU A 478 -17.49 -15.35 -7.11
N ASN A 479 -16.20 -15.69 -7.06
CA ASN A 479 -15.54 -16.42 -8.13
C ASN A 479 -16.20 -17.77 -8.40
N LEU A 480 -16.52 -18.52 -7.33
CA LEU A 480 -17.20 -19.81 -7.44
C LEU A 480 -18.59 -19.63 -8.07
N LEU A 481 -19.37 -18.64 -7.61
CA LEU A 481 -20.69 -18.33 -8.16
C LEU A 481 -20.63 -17.99 -9.65
N VAL A 482 -19.73 -17.09 -10.04
CA VAL A 482 -19.58 -16.71 -11.46
C VAL A 482 -19.16 -17.90 -12.31
N THR A 483 -18.25 -18.75 -11.80
CA THR A 483 -17.85 -19.98 -12.50
C THR A 483 -19.04 -20.91 -12.70
N MET A 484 -19.88 -21.11 -11.69
CA MET A 484 -21.08 -21.94 -11.78
C MET A 484 -22.10 -21.37 -12.79
N VAL A 485 -22.32 -20.05 -12.77
CA VAL A 485 -23.21 -19.37 -13.72
C VAL A 485 -22.71 -19.52 -15.14
N VAL A 486 -21.42 -19.25 -15.38
CA VAL A 486 -20.82 -19.38 -16.73
C VAL A 486 -20.89 -20.82 -17.21
N PHE A 487 -20.56 -21.79 -16.36
CA PHE A 487 -20.66 -23.20 -16.71
C PHE A 487 -22.11 -23.61 -17.04
N GLY A 488 -23.08 -23.17 -16.22
CA GLY A 488 -24.50 -23.42 -16.49
C GLY A 488 -24.96 -22.84 -17.83
N VAL A 489 -24.53 -21.61 -18.18
CA VAL A 489 -24.83 -20.99 -19.47
C VAL A 489 -24.20 -21.79 -20.62
N ILE A 490 -22.95 -22.24 -20.47
CA ILE A 490 -22.28 -23.08 -21.49
C ILE A 490 -23.03 -24.40 -21.67
N CYS A 491 -23.41 -25.07 -20.59
CA CYS A 491 -24.18 -26.33 -20.65
C CYS A 491 -25.54 -26.11 -21.31
N ALA A 492 -26.25 -25.03 -20.96
CA ALA A 492 -27.54 -24.70 -21.58
C ALA A 492 -27.40 -24.40 -23.08
N ALA A 493 -26.39 -23.60 -23.45
CA ALA A 493 -26.10 -23.33 -24.86
C ALA A 493 -25.74 -24.61 -25.63
N TRP A 494 -24.91 -25.47 -25.05
CA TRP A 494 -24.59 -26.79 -25.59
C TRP A 494 -25.82 -27.65 -25.78
N TYR A 495 -26.70 -27.75 -24.77
CA TYR A 495 -27.94 -28.47 -24.85
C TYR A 495 -28.85 -27.94 -25.96
N CYS A 496 -28.97 -26.61 -26.10
CA CYS A 496 -29.74 -26.00 -27.20
C CYS A 496 -29.17 -26.35 -28.58
N VAL A 497 -27.84 -26.33 -28.77
CA VAL A 497 -27.18 -26.72 -30.01
C VAL A 497 -27.47 -28.19 -30.32
N MET A 498 -27.31 -29.06 -29.35
CA MET A 498 -27.58 -30.51 -29.49
C MET A 498 -29.01 -30.80 -29.89
N LYS A 499 -29.98 -30.08 -29.26
CA LYS A 499 -31.42 -30.25 -29.51
C LYS A 499 -31.81 -29.74 -30.90
N ASN A 500 -31.26 -28.61 -31.35
CA ASN A 500 -31.70 -27.97 -32.58
C ASN A 500 -30.89 -28.40 -33.82
N PHE A 501 -29.71 -29.00 -33.65
CA PHE A 501 -28.82 -29.45 -34.73
C PHE A 501 -28.38 -30.92 -34.54
N PRO A 502 -29.30 -31.89 -34.59
CA PRO A 502 -29.01 -33.32 -34.34
C PRO A 502 -28.04 -33.92 -35.39
N GLY A 503 -27.90 -33.28 -36.56
CA GLY A 503 -26.98 -33.70 -37.63
C GLY A 503 -25.53 -33.20 -37.48
N PHE A 504 -25.27 -32.29 -36.58
CA PHE A 504 -23.94 -31.69 -36.38
C PHE A 504 -22.84 -32.74 -36.10
N TRP A 505 -23.15 -33.75 -35.29
CA TRP A 505 -22.21 -34.82 -34.93
C TRP A 505 -21.97 -35.83 -36.08
N ARG A 506 -22.91 -35.98 -37.00
CA ARG A 506 -22.67 -36.81 -38.19
C ARG A 506 -21.68 -36.15 -39.16
N ALA A 507 -21.58 -34.79 -39.11
CA ALA A 507 -20.66 -34.02 -39.98
C ALA A 507 -19.23 -33.89 -39.38
N VAL A 508 -19.09 -33.93 -38.02
CA VAL A 508 -17.79 -33.72 -37.33
C VAL A 508 -17.01 -35.04 -37.13
N GLY A 509 -17.61 -36.20 -37.45
CA GLY A 509 -16.95 -37.49 -37.25
C GLY A 509 -16.80 -37.85 -35.77
N SER A 510 -17.19 -39.06 -35.40
CA SER A 510 -17.03 -39.55 -33.99
C SER A 510 -15.55 -39.54 -33.61
N PRO A 511 -15.15 -38.83 -32.54
CA PRO A 511 -13.76 -38.85 -32.06
C PRO A 511 -13.40 -40.16 -31.32
N PHE A 512 -14.33 -41.14 -31.27
CA PHE A 512 -14.14 -42.46 -30.69
C PHE A 512 -14.40 -43.54 -31.71
N LYS A 513 -13.46 -43.77 -32.59
CA LYS A 513 -13.24 -45.02 -33.31
C LYS A 513 -11.79 -45.40 -33.13
#